data_4c7d802ecad76fac584041fcbb71e6e0
#
_entry.id   4c7d802ecad76fac584041fcbb71e6e0
#
_cell.length_a   1.000
_cell.length_b   1.000
_cell.length_c   1.000
_cell.angle_alpha   90.00
_cell.angle_beta   90.00
_cell.angle_gamma   90.00
#
_symmetry.space_group_name_H-M   'P 1'
#
loop_
_entity.id
_entity.type
_entity.pdbx_description
1 polymer ?
#
loop_
_entity_poly.entity_id
_entity_poly.type
_entity_poly.pdbx_seq_one_letter_code
_entity_poly.pdbx_strand_id
1 'polypeptide(L)'
;AEAYASRVTNAGAIFIGAQTPEAIGDYVGGSNHVLPTARSARFASGLGVLDFMKRTSILKLDAASLSALGPAAMTLARAEGLEAHRRSVAVRLNVRD
;
A
#
# COMPACT_ATOMS: atom_id res chain seq x y z
N ALA A 1 12.76 -19.58 -20.12
CA ALA A 1 12.13 -18.34 -19.61
C ALA A 1 10.96 -18.69 -18.66
N GLU A 2 10.02 -19.56 -19.04
CA GLU A 2 8.85 -19.92 -18.21
C GLU A 2 9.22 -20.42 -16.81
N ALA A 3 10.21 -21.29 -16.70
CA ALA A 3 10.67 -21.85 -15.42
C ALA A 3 11.20 -20.80 -14.42
N TYR A 4 11.56 -19.60 -14.90
CA TYR A 4 12.06 -18.53 -14.08
C TYR A 4 11.02 -17.45 -13.78
N ALA A 5 9.96 -17.36 -14.56
CA ALA A 5 8.96 -16.29 -14.45
C ALA A 5 8.36 -16.20 -13.03
N SER A 6 8.03 -17.35 -12.43
CA SER A 6 7.48 -17.42 -11.08
C SER A 6 8.48 -17.03 -9.96
N ARG A 7 9.76 -16.93 -10.26
CA ARG A 7 10.83 -16.57 -9.32
C ARG A 7 11.22 -15.10 -9.40
N VAL A 8 10.73 -14.39 -10.42
CA VAL A 8 10.99 -12.95 -10.58
C VAL A 8 10.03 -12.17 -9.70
N THR A 9 10.58 -11.39 -8.79
CA THR A 9 9.79 -10.61 -7.82
C THR A 9 9.74 -9.12 -8.12
N ASN A 10 10.69 -8.60 -8.88
CA ASN A 10 10.86 -7.16 -9.12
C ASN A 10 10.99 -6.86 -10.61
N ALA A 11 9.95 -7.11 -11.36
CA ALA A 11 9.86 -6.77 -12.78
C ALA A 11 8.60 -5.94 -13.05
N GLY A 12 8.70 -4.95 -13.92
CA GLY A 12 7.56 -4.17 -14.40
C GLY A 12 6.66 -4.97 -15.32
N ALA A 13 7.25 -5.83 -16.16
CA ALA A 13 6.57 -6.81 -17.00
C ALA A 13 7.50 -8.01 -17.25
N ILE A 14 6.91 -9.13 -17.60
CA ILE A 14 7.63 -10.35 -17.98
C ILE A 14 7.05 -10.84 -19.31
N PHE A 15 7.86 -10.88 -20.34
CA PHE A 15 7.51 -11.38 -21.66
C PHE A 15 8.02 -12.81 -21.81
N ILE A 16 7.12 -13.78 -21.92
CA ILE A 16 7.47 -15.19 -21.86
C ILE A 16 7.39 -15.82 -23.27
N GLY A 17 8.50 -16.40 -23.68
CA GLY A 17 8.58 -17.16 -24.92
C GLY A 17 8.93 -16.33 -26.15
N ALA A 18 9.38 -17.01 -27.19
CA ALA A 18 9.88 -16.40 -28.42
C ALA A 18 8.80 -15.67 -29.24
N GLN A 19 7.53 -15.99 -28.98
CA GLN A 19 6.39 -15.39 -29.70
C GLN A 19 5.72 -14.27 -28.91
N THR A 20 6.33 -13.79 -27.81
CA THR A 20 5.82 -12.70 -26.98
C THR A 20 6.82 -11.54 -26.96
N PRO A 21 7.01 -10.84 -28.08
CA PRO A 21 7.88 -9.68 -28.11
C PRO A 21 7.24 -8.53 -27.29
N GLU A 22 8.08 -7.67 -26.72
CA GLU A 22 7.68 -6.49 -25.94
C GLU A 22 6.64 -5.64 -26.67
N ALA A 23 6.79 -5.45 -27.98
CA ALA A 23 5.87 -4.67 -28.79
C ALA A 23 4.41 -5.17 -28.78
N ILE A 24 4.19 -6.45 -28.55
CA ILE A 24 2.81 -6.96 -28.38
C ILE A 24 2.20 -6.41 -27.09
N GLY A 25 2.95 -6.35 -26.01
CA GLY A 25 2.53 -5.73 -24.75
C GLY A 25 2.25 -4.24 -24.90
N ASP A 26 3.06 -3.54 -25.70
CA ASP A 26 2.90 -2.10 -25.91
C ASP A 26 1.62 -1.71 -26.65
N TYR A 27 1.12 -2.55 -27.50
CA TYR A 27 0.00 -2.16 -28.39
C TYR A 27 -1.29 -2.95 -28.16
N VAL A 28 -1.24 -4.27 -28.09
CA VAL A 28 -2.47 -5.09 -28.16
C VAL A 28 -2.51 -6.23 -27.14
N GLY A 29 -1.47 -6.44 -26.36
CA GLY A 29 -1.36 -7.56 -25.42
C GLY A 29 -2.14 -7.39 -24.11
N GLY A 30 -2.82 -6.26 -23.91
CA GLY A 30 -3.68 -6.01 -22.75
C GLY A 30 -2.99 -5.33 -21.58
N SER A 31 -1.67 -5.45 -21.43
CA SER A 31 -0.90 -4.70 -20.42
C SER A 31 -0.63 -3.26 -20.87
N ASN A 32 -0.35 -2.37 -19.91
CA ASN A 32 0.03 -1.01 -20.23
C ASN A 32 1.52 -0.95 -20.59
N HIS A 33 1.89 -0.09 -21.56
CA HIS A 33 3.27 0.13 -21.96
C HIS A 33 4.05 1.02 -20.99
N VAL A 34 3.37 1.72 -20.09
CA VAL A 34 4.00 2.54 -19.05
C VAL A 34 4.45 1.63 -17.92
N LEU A 35 5.70 1.29 -17.92
CA LEU A 35 6.32 0.34 -17.00
C LEU A 35 7.35 1.03 -16.10
N PRO A 36 7.56 0.52 -14.88
CA PRO A 36 8.58 1.06 -13.99
C PRO A 36 9.98 0.80 -14.55
N THR A 37 10.81 1.83 -14.58
CA THR A 37 12.19 1.81 -15.07
C THR A 37 13.19 2.18 -13.97
N ALA A 38 14.47 2.15 -14.27
CA ALA A 38 15.53 2.59 -13.35
C ALA A 38 15.43 1.96 -11.95
N ARG A 39 15.16 0.66 -11.87
CA ARG A 39 15.03 -0.16 -10.65
C ARG A 39 13.77 0.14 -9.82
N SER A 40 12.87 0.97 -10.28
CA SER A 40 11.63 1.29 -9.56
C SER A 40 10.66 0.11 -9.45
N ALA A 41 10.80 -0.93 -10.26
CA ALA A 41 10.01 -2.16 -10.18
C ALA A 41 10.10 -2.90 -8.83
N ARG A 42 11.04 -2.52 -7.96
CA ARG A 42 11.11 -3.02 -6.57
C ARG A 42 9.95 -2.56 -5.70
N PHE A 43 9.31 -1.46 -6.04
CA PHE A 43 8.25 -0.83 -5.24
C PHE A 43 7.13 -0.22 -6.09
N ALA A 44 7.20 -0.33 -7.40
CA ALA A 44 6.18 0.18 -8.32
C ALA A 44 5.78 -0.89 -9.34
N SER A 45 4.55 -0.83 -9.78
CA SER A 45 4.00 -1.64 -10.87
C SER A 45 3.86 -0.79 -12.14
N GLY A 46 3.56 -1.45 -13.27
CA GLY A 46 3.12 -0.74 -14.47
C GLY A 46 1.82 0.03 -14.23
N LEU A 47 1.54 1.01 -15.08
CA LEU A 47 0.34 1.83 -15.00
C LEU A 47 -0.93 0.96 -15.12
N GLY A 48 -1.88 1.15 -14.23
CA GLY A 48 -3.14 0.43 -14.19
C GLY A 48 -4.30 1.35 -13.83
N VAL A 49 -5.51 0.80 -13.83
CA VAL A 49 -6.73 1.55 -13.51
C VAL A 49 -6.69 2.16 -12.10
N LEU A 50 -6.06 1.47 -11.15
CA LEU A 50 -5.95 1.96 -9.77
C LEU A 50 -5.15 3.25 -9.64
N ASP A 51 -4.25 3.55 -10.57
CA ASP A 51 -3.48 4.80 -10.58
C ASP A 51 -4.33 6.03 -10.87
N PHE A 52 -5.50 5.82 -11.48
CA PHE A 52 -6.49 6.87 -11.76
C PHE A 52 -7.60 6.94 -10.71
N MET A 53 -7.54 6.12 -9.69
CA MET A 53 -8.51 6.08 -8.60
C MET A 53 -7.96 6.72 -7.34
N LYS A 54 -8.83 7.39 -6.60
CA LYS A 54 -8.51 7.95 -5.29
C LYS A 54 -9.06 7.04 -4.19
N ARG A 55 -8.20 6.67 -3.26
CA ARG A 55 -8.60 5.91 -2.08
C ARG A 55 -8.76 6.85 -0.89
N THR A 56 -9.90 6.76 -0.21
CA THR A 56 -10.17 7.48 1.04
C THR A 56 -10.41 6.46 2.14
N SER A 57 -9.67 6.58 3.24
CA SER A 57 -9.91 5.78 4.44
C SER A 57 -10.99 6.44 5.29
N ILE A 58 -11.99 5.66 5.69
CA ILE A 58 -13.06 6.09 6.58
C ILE A 58 -12.98 5.23 7.83
N LEU A 59 -12.83 5.87 9.00
CA LEU A 59 -12.77 5.20 10.29
C LEU A 59 -13.86 5.77 11.20
N LYS A 60 -14.68 4.88 11.77
CA LYS A 60 -15.69 5.21 12.75
C LYS A 60 -15.60 4.24 13.93
N LEU A 61 -15.44 4.75 15.13
CA LEU A 61 -15.45 3.97 16.35
C LEU A 61 -16.68 4.33 17.19
N ASP A 62 -17.20 3.36 17.91
CA ASP A 62 -18.09 3.57 19.03
C ASP A 62 -17.30 3.65 20.35
N ALA A 63 -17.99 3.90 21.45
CA ALA A 63 -17.38 4.02 22.77
C ALA A 63 -16.69 2.72 23.22
N ALA A 64 -17.27 1.56 22.92
CA ALA A 64 -16.70 0.26 23.28
C ALA A 64 -15.41 -0.01 22.51
N SER A 65 -15.42 0.24 21.22
CA SER A 65 -14.22 0.11 20.37
C SER A 65 -13.12 1.06 20.79
N LEU A 66 -13.47 2.32 21.11
CA LEU A 66 -12.50 3.29 21.62
C LEU A 66 -11.90 2.85 22.96
N SER A 67 -12.70 2.29 23.85
CA SER A 67 -12.23 1.77 25.14
C SER A 67 -11.27 0.60 24.96
N ALA A 68 -11.52 -0.25 23.98
CA ALA A 68 -10.66 -1.40 23.69
C ALA A 68 -9.32 -0.99 23.05
N LEU A 69 -9.34 -0.06 22.10
CA LEU A 69 -8.16 0.32 21.30
C LEU A 69 -7.37 1.48 21.91
N GLY A 70 -8.04 2.33 22.66
CA GLY A 70 -7.46 3.58 23.18
C GLY A 70 -6.20 3.40 24.02
N PRO A 71 -6.12 2.45 24.96
CA PRO A 71 -4.92 2.22 25.76
C PRO A 71 -3.67 1.94 24.90
N ALA A 72 -3.81 1.11 23.86
CA ALA A 72 -2.71 0.81 22.95
C ALA A 72 -2.29 2.07 22.15
N ALA A 73 -3.26 2.83 21.66
CA ALA A 73 -2.99 4.08 20.94
C ALA A 73 -2.25 5.10 21.83
N MET A 74 -2.65 5.22 23.09
CA MET A 74 -1.99 6.12 24.06
C MET A 74 -0.55 5.69 24.35
N THR A 75 -0.30 4.38 24.47
CA THR A 75 1.04 3.83 24.68
C THR A 75 1.96 4.12 23.50
N LEU A 76 1.48 3.90 22.29
CA LEU A 76 2.23 4.19 21.06
C LEU A 76 2.52 5.68 20.91
N ALA A 77 1.51 6.52 21.10
CA ALA A 77 1.66 7.97 21.02
C ALA A 77 2.70 8.50 22.03
N ARG A 78 2.72 7.94 23.25
CA ARG A 78 3.73 8.27 24.26
C ARG A 78 5.14 7.86 23.82
N ALA A 79 5.27 6.65 23.27
CA ALA A 79 6.55 6.13 22.80
C ALA A 79 7.11 6.97 21.63
N GLU A 80 6.24 7.52 20.80
CA GLU A 80 6.61 8.42 19.69
C GLU A 80 6.80 9.89 20.12
N GLY A 81 6.54 10.24 21.38
CA GLY A 81 6.60 11.61 21.86
C GLY A 81 5.45 12.49 21.38
N LEU A 82 4.35 11.91 20.90
CA LEU A 82 3.17 12.60 20.37
C LEU A 82 2.12 12.84 21.48
N GLU A 83 2.45 13.68 22.44
CA GLU A 83 1.64 13.91 23.63
C GLU A 83 0.23 14.44 23.32
N ALA A 84 0.07 15.30 22.32
CA ALA A 84 -1.24 15.81 21.91
C ALA A 84 -2.14 14.68 21.36
N HIS A 85 -1.60 13.71 20.64
CA HIS A 85 -2.33 12.53 20.19
C HIS A 85 -2.78 11.66 21.37
N ARG A 86 -1.86 11.41 22.33
CA ARG A 86 -2.19 10.69 23.57
C ARG A 86 -3.34 11.35 24.32
N ARG A 87 -3.26 12.65 24.57
CA ARG A 87 -4.28 13.42 25.28
C ARG A 87 -5.62 13.41 24.56
N SER A 88 -5.63 13.47 23.25
CA SER A 88 -6.85 13.37 22.45
C SER A 88 -7.63 12.08 22.72
N VAL A 89 -6.95 10.96 22.91
CA VAL A 89 -7.57 9.69 23.29
C VAL A 89 -7.95 9.67 24.77
N ALA A 90 -7.05 10.10 25.66
CA ALA A 90 -7.23 10.10 27.11
C ALA A 90 -8.48 10.85 27.55
N VAL A 91 -8.70 12.05 27.00
CA VAL A 91 -9.89 12.88 27.31
C VAL A 91 -11.19 12.15 26.97
N ARG A 92 -11.22 11.43 25.86
CA ARG A 92 -12.42 10.69 25.44
C ARG A 92 -12.69 9.44 26.27
N LEU A 93 -11.65 8.91 26.90
CA LEU A 93 -11.75 7.76 27.83
C LEU A 93 -11.91 8.20 29.30
N ASN A 94 -11.96 9.51 29.58
CA ASN A 94 -11.94 10.08 30.93
C ASN A 94 -10.73 9.65 31.77
N VAL A 95 -9.61 9.35 31.12
CA VAL A 95 -8.36 9.03 31.79
C VAL A 95 -7.65 10.37 32.13
N ARG A 96 -7.43 10.59 33.43
CA ARG A 96 -6.64 11.73 33.92
C ARG A 96 -5.16 11.34 33.92
N ASP A 97 -4.31 12.31 33.69
CA ASP A 97 -2.85 12.17 33.81
C ASP A 97 -2.44 11.98 35.27
#